data_0242b0114b103a3ed659694da68e321e
#
_entry.id   0242b0114b103a3ed659694da68e321e
#
_cell.length_a   1.000
_cell.length_b   1.000
_cell.length_c   1.000
_cell.angle_alpha   90.00
_cell.angle_beta   90.00
_cell.angle_gamma   90.00
#
_symmetry.space_group_name_H-M   'P 1'
#
loop_
_entity.id
_entity.type
_entity.pdbx_description
1 polymer ?
#
loop_
_entity_poly.entity_id
_entity_poly.type
_entity_poly.pdbx_seq_one_letter_code
_entity_poly.pdbx_strand_id
1 'polypeptide(L)'
;MTHTPWRNLIAVASALAMLLGGPAAWGAGKQKTFAAPGEAVQALVAAARANDLKAMLALLGPGAQDIVSTGDAAEDRATYQRFSKSYDEANRIDLQDGATATLVVGKDAWPFPVPLVKSDAGWRFDAQRGRDEVISRRIGRNELSVIQVAQAYVDAQREYFLRNPPQDKVLAYAQKVVSAKGVRDGLYFPTRDGEPPSPLGELFAKAQAAGYDPGGSDKPIPYFGYYYRILKAQGADAKGGAYNYVARGKMIGGFALVAYPAAYGNSGIATFIVNHDGVVYQKDLGPQTASVAAKMTRFNPDSTWKRI
;
A
#
# COMPACT_ATOMS: atom_id res chain seq x y z
N MET A 1 -28.49 -61.66 50.57
CA MET A 1 -29.81 -61.00 50.64
C MET A 1 -29.53 -59.53 50.41
N THR A 2 -29.91 -58.85 49.46
CA THR A 2 -31.07 -58.71 48.59
C THR A 2 -30.77 -57.66 47.52
N HIS A 3 -31.11 -58.01 46.32
CA HIS A 3 -31.68 -57.20 45.22
C HIS A 3 -31.10 -55.88 44.71
N THR A 4 -30.58 -55.99 43.48
CA THR A 4 -30.54 -54.96 42.42
C THR A 4 -31.96 -54.52 42.06
N PRO A 5 -32.13 -53.29 41.51
CA PRO A 5 -32.46 -53.27 40.09
C PRO A 5 -31.80 -52.17 39.24
N TRP A 6 -31.62 -52.52 37.99
CA TRP A 6 -31.23 -51.73 36.85
C TRP A 6 -32.17 -50.52 36.61
N ARG A 7 -31.57 -49.37 36.26
CA ARG A 7 -32.29 -48.28 35.59
C ARG A 7 -31.49 -47.78 34.42
N ASN A 8 -32.16 -47.83 33.27
CA ASN A 8 -31.69 -47.43 31.96
C ASN A 8 -31.18 -46.01 31.89
N LEU A 9 -29.97 -45.81 31.37
CA LEU A 9 -29.45 -44.53 30.92
C LEU A 9 -29.69 -44.43 29.41
N ILE A 10 -30.62 -43.57 29.03
CA ILE A 10 -30.88 -43.14 27.66
C ILE A 10 -29.75 -42.17 27.29
N ALA A 11 -28.90 -42.56 26.35
CA ALA A 11 -27.91 -41.68 25.75
C ALA A 11 -28.62 -40.72 24.77
N VAL A 12 -28.70 -39.46 25.15
CA VAL A 12 -29.08 -38.36 24.24
C VAL A 12 -27.84 -37.94 23.46
N ALA A 13 -27.76 -38.36 22.22
CA ALA A 13 -26.74 -37.88 21.28
C ALA A 13 -27.14 -36.49 20.83
N SER A 14 -26.52 -35.47 21.42
CA SER A 14 -26.58 -34.08 20.95
C SER A 14 -25.70 -33.94 19.71
N ALA A 15 -26.31 -33.92 18.54
CA ALA A 15 -25.65 -33.53 17.29
C ALA A 15 -25.35 -32.05 17.32
N LEU A 16 -24.07 -31.71 17.59
CA LEU A 16 -23.57 -30.36 17.46
C LEU A 16 -23.31 -30.07 15.99
N ALA A 17 -24.28 -29.44 15.31
CA ALA A 17 -24.11 -28.95 13.96
C ALA A 17 -23.10 -27.78 13.99
N MET A 18 -21.84 -28.06 13.62
CA MET A 18 -20.87 -27.03 13.30
C MET A 18 -21.34 -26.31 12.02
N LEU A 19 -21.96 -25.16 12.20
CA LEU A 19 -22.10 -24.17 11.14
C LEU A 19 -20.69 -23.67 10.79
N LEU A 20 -20.09 -24.31 9.79
CA LEU A 20 -18.95 -23.76 9.06
C LEU A 20 -19.46 -22.50 8.36
N GLY A 21 -19.28 -21.36 9.02
CA GLY A 21 -19.37 -20.06 8.40
C GLY A 21 -18.30 -19.96 7.31
N GLY A 22 -18.65 -20.37 6.08
CA GLY A 22 -17.85 -20.06 4.92
C GLY A 22 -17.69 -18.54 4.81
N PRO A 23 -16.62 -18.03 4.19
CA PRO A 23 -16.47 -16.60 3.95
C PRO A 23 -17.74 -16.13 3.24
N ALA A 24 -18.38 -15.09 3.80
CA ALA A 24 -19.55 -14.49 3.21
C ALA A 24 -19.21 -14.13 1.76
N ALA A 25 -19.72 -14.93 0.82
CA ALA A 25 -19.73 -14.57 -0.58
C ALA A 25 -20.56 -13.29 -0.67
N TRP A 26 -19.91 -12.17 -0.75
CA TRP A 26 -20.54 -10.89 -1.07
C TRP A 26 -21.30 -11.14 -2.36
N GLY A 27 -22.62 -11.11 -2.27
CA GLY A 27 -23.49 -11.46 -3.37
C GLY A 27 -23.07 -10.73 -4.63
N ALA A 28 -22.57 -11.47 -5.60
CA ALA A 28 -22.24 -10.98 -6.92
C ALA A 28 -23.54 -10.48 -7.57
N GLY A 29 -23.87 -9.22 -7.31
CA GLY A 29 -24.91 -8.53 -8.06
C GLY A 29 -24.55 -8.66 -9.54
N LYS A 30 -25.55 -8.92 -10.39
CA LYS A 30 -25.35 -9.05 -11.83
C LYS A 30 -24.60 -7.80 -12.32
N GLN A 31 -23.45 -7.96 -12.94
CA GLN A 31 -22.67 -6.85 -13.51
C GLN A 31 -23.53 -6.00 -14.42
N LYS A 32 -23.40 -4.69 -14.38
CA LYS A 32 -24.14 -3.77 -15.23
C LYS A 32 -23.74 -3.92 -16.69
N THR A 33 -24.73 -3.91 -17.58
CA THR A 33 -24.57 -3.89 -19.03
C THR A 33 -25.20 -2.65 -19.62
N PHE A 34 -24.76 -2.22 -20.79
CA PHE A 34 -25.14 -0.95 -21.43
C PHE A 34 -25.44 -1.17 -22.90
N ALA A 35 -26.28 -0.30 -23.48
CA ALA A 35 -26.59 -0.35 -24.91
C ALA A 35 -25.39 0.03 -25.78
N ALA A 36 -24.56 0.97 -25.30
CA ALA A 36 -23.38 1.46 -25.99
C ALA A 36 -22.15 1.53 -25.06
N PRO A 37 -20.90 1.36 -25.60
CA PRO A 37 -19.69 1.45 -24.79
C PRO A 37 -19.52 2.83 -24.14
N GLY A 38 -20.00 3.91 -24.79
CA GLY A 38 -19.95 5.27 -24.25
C GLY A 38 -20.74 5.46 -22.95
N GLU A 39 -21.88 4.80 -22.82
CA GLU A 39 -22.69 4.84 -21.60
C GLU A 39 -21.96 4.17 -20.43
N ALA A 40 -21.31 3.04 -20.67
CA ALA A 40 -20.51 2.34 -19.68
C ALA A 40 -19.33 3.21 -19.21
N VAL A 41 -18.64 3.86 -20.14
CA VAL A 41 -17.54 4.79 -19.83
C VAL A 41 -18.01 5.96 -18.99
N GLN A 42 -19.10 6.62 -19.38
CA GLN A 42 -19.67 7.73 -18.62
C GLN A 42 -20.04 7.32 -17.18
N ALA A 43 -20.64 6.13 -17.02
CA ALA A 43 -20.96 5.58 -15.70
C ALA A 43 -19.71 5.35 -14.86
N LEU A 44 -18.63 4.80 -15.44
CA LEU A 44 -17.36 4.60 -14.74
C LEU A 44 -16.73 5.93 -14.31
N VAL A 45 -16.68 6.91 -15.18
CA VAL A 45 -16.15 8.25 -14.88
C VAL A 45 -16.95 8.92 -13.77
N ALA A 46 -18.29 8.83 -13.81
CA ALA A 46 -19.15 9.37 -12.76
C ALA A 46 -18.88 8.70 -11.40
N ALA A 47 -18.74 7.37 -11.37
CA ALA A 47 -18.42 6.62 -10.16
C ALA A 47 -17.02 6.98 -9.61
N ALA A 48 -16.02 7.15 -10.48
CA ALA A 48 -14.68 7.56 -10.10
C ALA A 48 -14.65 8.98 -9.50
N ARG A 49 -15.35 9.93 -10.11
CA ARG A 49 -15.49 11.31 -9.58
C ARG A 49 -16.18 11.37 -8.23
N ALA A 50 -17.19 10.50 -8.03
CA ALA A 50 -17.91 10.39 -6.77
C ALA A 50 -17.14 9.59 -5.70
N ASN A 51 -15.99 8.99 -6.04
CA ASN A 51 -15.26 8.06 -5.19
C ASN A 51 -16.17 6.90 -4.70
N ASP A 52 -17.11 6.46 -5.55
CA ASP A 52 -18.09 5.42 -5.24
C ASP A 52 -17.53 4.04 -5.60
N LEU A 53 -16.83 3.44 -4.64
CA LEU A 53 -16.25 2.11 -4.76
C LEU A 53 -17.30 1.06 -5.14
N LYS A 54 -18.51 1.15 -4.54
CA LYS A 54 -19.58 0.17 -4.78
C LYS A 54 -20.08 0.25 -6.22
N ALA A 55 -20.25 1.47 -6.74
CA ALA A 55 -20.63 1.67 -8.13
C ALA A 55 -19.55 1.17 -9.08
N MET A 56 -18.27 1.47 -8.83
CA MET A 56 -17.15 0.98 -9.65
C MET A 56 -17.08 -0.55 -9.68
N LEU A 57 -17.26 -1.22 -8.54
CA LEU A 57 -17.32 -2.69 -8.48
C LEU A 57 -18.48 -3.27 -9.28
N ALA A 58 -19.66 -2.64 -9.21
CA ALA A 58 -20.84 -3.08 -9.97
C ALA A 58 -20.65 -2.89 -11.50
N LEU A 59 -19.88 -1.88 -11.91
CA LEU A 59 -19.58 -1.61 -13.31
C LEU A 59 -18.51 -2.56 -13.87
N LEU A 60 -17.40 -2.68 -13.15
CA LEU A 60 -16.26 -3.48 -13.58
C LEU A 60 -16.47 -4.98 -13.41
N GLY A 61 -17.34 -5.38 -12.45
CA GLY A 61 -17.76 -6.78 -12.27
C GLY A 61 -16.78 -7.63 -11.46
N PRO A 62 -16.91 -8.97 -11.56
CA PRO A 62 -16.09 -9.90 -10.81
C PRO A 62 -14.59 -9.70 -11.04
N GLY A 63 -13.79 -9.78 -9.97
CA GLY A 63 -12.34 -9.59 -10.03
C GLY A 63 -11.87 -8.14 -10.01
N ALA A 64 -12.80 -7.17 -9.97
CA ALA A 64 -12.46 -5.75 -9.97
C ALA A 64 -11.95 -5.22 -8.62
N GLN A 65 -12.12 -5.96 -7.53
CA GLN A 65 -11.72 -5.49 -6.19
C GLN A 65 -10.27 -5.03 -6.16
N ASP A 66 -9.35 -5.85 -6.66
CA ASP A 66 -7.91 -5.53 -6.70
C ASP A 66 -7.57 -4.41 -7.70
N ILE A 67 -8.46 -4.14 -8.68
CA ILE A 67 -8.31 -3.04 -9.63
C ILE A 67 -8.63 -1.71 -8.95
N VAL A 68 -9.75 -1.65 -8.23
CA VAL A 68 -10.29 -0.39 -7.68
C VAL A 68 -9.83 -0.11 -6.26
N SER A 69 -9.32 -1.09 -5.51
CA SER A 69 -8.86 -0.85 -4.14
C SER A 69 -7.53 -1.52 -3.87
N THR A 70 -6.62 -0.75 -3.27
CA THR A 70 -5.30 -1.20 -2.84
C THR A 70 -5.23 -1.45 -1.33
N GLY A 71 -6.28 -1.03 -0.59
CA GLY A 71 -6.24 -0.91 0.86
C GLY A 71 -5.62 0.41 1.35
N ASP A 72 -5.12 1.25 0.43
CA ASP A 72 -4.66 2.61 0.69
C ASP A 72 -5.69 3.60 0.13
N ALA A 73 -6.59 4.06 0.98
CA ALA A 73 -7.71 4.91 0.58
C ALA A 73 -7.29 6.28 0.01
N ALA A 74 -6.11 6.78 0.37
CA ALA A 74 -5.58 8.04 -0.17
C ALA A 74 -5.07 7.84 -1.59
N GLU A 75 -4.30 6.78 -1.84
CA GLU A 75 -3.81 6.42 -3.17
C GLU A 75 -4.96 6.01 -4.10
N ASP A 76 -5.96 5.30 -3.59
CA ASP A 76 -7.16 4.95 -4.35
C ASP A 76 -7.87 6.21 -4.86
N ARG A 77 -8.16 7.19 -3.99
CA ARG A 77 -8.75 8.50 -4.38
C ARG A 77 -7.88 9.24 -5.37
N ALA A 78 -6.57 9.33 -5.13
CA ALA A 78 -5.66 10.01 -6.05
C ALA A 78 -5.66 9.33 -7.44
N THR A 79 -5.77 8.00 -7.50
CA THR A 79 -5.88 7.26 -8.75
C THR A 79 -7.18 7.58 -9.50
N TYR A 80 -8.32 7.66 -8.81
CA TYR A 80 -9.60 8.03 -9.44
C TYR A 80 -9.60 9.48 -9.95
N GLN A 81 -8.98 10.39 -9.21
CA GLN A 81 -8.82 11.78 -9.62
C GLN A 81 -7.93 11.89 -10.86
N ARG A 82 -6.79 11.18 -10.90
CA ARG A 82 -5.91 11.15 -12.07
C ARG A 82 -6.64 10.60 -13.30
N PHE A 83 -7.37 9.50 -13.15
CA PHE A 83 -8.18 8.93 -14.23
C PHE A 83 -9.22 9.94 -14.75
N SER A 84 -9.99 10.55 -13.85
CA SER A 84 -11.03 11.54 -14.21
C SER A 84 -10.44 12.75 -14.90
N LYS A 85 -9.30 13.26 -14.42
CA LYS A 85 -8.57 14.38 -15.04
C LYS A 85 -8.09 14.01 -16.45
N SER A 86 -7.47 12.84 -16.63
CA SER A 86 -7.02 12.38 -17.94
C SER A 86 -8.19 12.22 -18.91
N TYR A 87 -9.34 11.73 -18.43
CA TYR A 87 -10.55 11.64 -19.22
C TYR A 87 -11.04 13.03 -19.69
N ASP A 88 -11.00 14.04 -18.82
CA ASP A 88 -11.42 15.41 -19.16
C ASP A 88 -10.46 16.10 -20.14
N GLU A 89 -9.17 15.77 -20.07
CA GLU A 89 -8.16 16.32 -20.99
C GLU A 89 -8.36 15.84 -22.43
N ALA A 90 -8.59 14.54 -22.60
CA ALA A 90 -8.94 13.93 -23.88
C ALA A 90 -9.50 12.53 -23.64
N ASN A 91 -10.51 12.15 -24.42
CA ASN A 91 -11.03 10.79 -24.40
C ASN A 91 -11.55 10.38 -25.77
N ARG A 92 -11.43 9.09 -26.09
CA ARG A 92 -12.07 8.44 -27.21
C ARG A 92 -12.25 6.96 -26.92
N ILE A 93 -13.14 6.34 -27.67
CA ILE A 93 -13.39 4.89 -27.61
C ILE A 93 -13.00 4.31 -28.95
N ASP A 94 -11.98 3.44 -28.93
CA ASP A 94 -11.49 2.72 -30.09
C ASP A 94 -12.22 1.37 -30.16
N LEU A 95 -13.05 1.18 -31.19
CA LEU A 95 -13.75 -0.08 -31.47
C LEU A 95 -12.82 -1.02 -32.19
N GLN A 96 -12.75 -2.26 -31.70
CA GLN A 96 -12.00 -3.37 -32.30
C GLN A 96 -13.02 -4.48 -32.66
N ASP A 97 -12.97 -5.01 -33.89
CA ASP A 97 -13.74 -6.16 -34.36
C ASP A 97 -15.27 -6.13 -34.10
N GLY A 98 -15.83 -4.96 -33.79
CA GLY A 98 -17.26 -4.77 -33.49
C GLY A 98 -17.74 -5.36 -32.16
N ALA A 99 -16.90 -6.08 -31.43
CA ALA A 99 -17.21 -6.79 -30.20
C ALA A 99 -16.37 -6.34 -28.99
N THR A 100 -15.27 -5.63 -29.21
CA THR A 100 -14.37 -5.11 -28.19
C THR A 100 -14.19 -3.61 -28.38
N ALA A 101 -14.15 -2.86 -27.27
CA ALA A 101 -13.87 -1.43 -27.29
C ALA A 101 -12.87 -1.08 -26.18
N THR A 102 -11.94 -0.19 -26.47
CA THR A 102 -10.94 0.32 -25.54
C THR A 102 -11.15 1.82 -25.33
N LEU A 103 -11.33 2.24 -24.08
CA LEU A 103 -11.28 3.65 -23.73
C LEU A 103 -9.83 4.14 -23.79
N VAL A 104 -9.58 5.24 -24.45
CA VAL A 104 -8.27 5.91 -24.50
C VAL A 104 -8.44 7.29 -23.87
N VAL A 105 -7.57 7.65 -22.91
CA VAL A 105 -7.66 8.89 -22.14
C VAL A 105 -6.34 9.65 -22.14
N GLY A 106 -6.44 10.95 -21.88
CA GLY A 106 -5.32 11.87 -21.77
C GLY A 106 -4.69 12.24 -23.11
N LYS A 107 -3.88 13.32 -23.09
CA LYS A 107 -3.15 13.83 -24.25
C LYS A 107 -2.17 12.82 -24.82
N ASP A 108 -1.63 11.95 -23.96
CA ASP A 108 -0.69 10.88 -24.36
C ASP A 108 -1.41 9.67 -24.94
N ALA A 109 -2.72 9.73 -25.16
CA ALA A 109 -3.56 8.68 -25.71
C ALA A 109 -3.40 7.34 -24.98
N TRP A 110 -3.45 7.37 -23.64
CA TRP A 110 -3.25 6.20 -22.81
C TRP A 110 -4.45 5.22 -22.87
N PRO A 111 -4.27 3.98 -23.27
CA PRO A 111 -5.35 3.01 -23.32
C PRO A 111 -5.70 2.54 -21.89
N PHE A 112 -6.97 2.66 -21.54
CA PHE A 112 -7.48 2.12 -20.27
C PHE A 112 -7.41 0.59 -20.31
N PRO A 113 -6.75 -0.07 -19.34
CA PRO A 113 -6.42 -1.49 -19.44
C PRO A 113 -7.61 -2.43 -19.41
N VAL A 114 -8.74 -2.00 -18.83
CA VAL A 114 -9.97 -2.81 -18.73
C VAL A 114 -10.83 -2.57 -19.97
N PRO A 115 -10.84 -3.50 -20.95
CA PRO A 115 -11.63 -3.33 -22.16
C PRO A 115 -13.13 -3.48 -21.90
N LEU A 116 -13.92 -2.95 -22.80
CA LEU A 116 -15.33 -3.22 -22.91
C LEU A 116 -15.56 -4.37 -23.91
N VAL A 117 -16.42 -5.30 -23.57
CA VAL A 117 -16.79 -6.43 -24.42
C VAL A 117 -18.30 -6.45 -24.62
N LYS A 118 -18.70 -6.78 -25.87
CA LYS A 118 -20.11 -6.92 -26.23
C LYS A 118 -20.57 -8.35 -25.98
N SER A 119 -21.75 -8.49 -25.38
CA SER A 119 -22.46 -9.76 -25.22
C SER A 119 -23.91 -9.58 -25.68
N ASP A 120 -24.69 -10.65 -25.67
CA ASP A 120 -26.13 -10.60 -25.99
C ASP A 120 -26.88 -9.63 -25.05
N ALA A 121 -26.40 -9.44 -23.82
CA ALA A 121 -26.97 -8.52 -22.84
C ALA A 121 -26.50 -7.06 -22.98
N GLY A 122 -25.62 -6.77 -23.95
CA GLY A 122 -25.04 -5.45 -24.17
C GLY A 122 -23.55 -5.37 -23.83
N TRP A 123 -23.04 -4.14 -23.73
CA TRP A 123 -21.64 -3.84 -23.44
C TRP A 123 -21.35 -3.89 -21.93
N ARG A 124 -20.23 -4.47 -21.55
CA ARG A 124 -19.74 -4.51 -20.16
C ARG A 124 -18.23 -4.42 -20.11
N PHE A 125 -17.70 -3.97 -19.00
CA PHE A 125 -16.25 -4.04 -18.74
C PHE A 125 -15.81 -5.49 -18.50
N ASP A 126 -14.60 -5.84 -18.95
CA ASP A 126 -13.97 -7.12 -18.68
C ASP A 126 -12.74 -6.93 -17.76
N ALA A 127 -13.01 -6.88 -16.45
CA ALA A 127 -11.99 -6.64 -15.47
C ALA A 127 -10.90 -7.73 -15.46
N GLN A 128 -11.25 -8.97 -15.78
CA GLN A 128 -10.27 -10.07 -15.78
C GLN A 128 -9.19 -9.88 -16.84
N ARG A 129 -9.55 -9.36 -18.03
CA ARG A 129 -8.59 -9.07 -19.11
C ARG A 129 -7.65 -7.92 -18.78
N GLY A 130 -8.07 -6.96 -17.96
CA GLY A 130 -7.26 -5.78 -17.62
C GLY A 130 -6.54 -5.84 -16.28
N ARG A 131 -6.88 -6.82 -15.44
CA ARG A 131 -6.44 -6.89 -14.04
C ARG A 131 -4.92 -6.86 -13.88
N ASP A 132 -4.24 -7.75 -14.57
CA ASP A 132 -2.80 -7.91 -14.41
C ASP A 132 -2.03 -6.66 -14.87
N GLU A 133 -2.51 -6.00 -15.92
CA GLU A 133 -1.92 -4.76 -16.41
C GLU A 133 -2.12 -3.60 -15.43
N VAL A 134 -3.32 -3.45 -14.85
CA VAL A 134 -3.59 -2.43 -13.82
C VAL A 134 -2.68 -2.62 -12.61
N ILE A 135 -2.59 -3.86 -12.13
CA ILE A 135 -1.78 -4.20 -10.96
C ILE A 135 -0.29 -3.99 -11.26
N SER A 136 0.21 -4.45 -12.40
CA SER A 136 1.62 -4.27 -12.78
C SER A 136 2.03 -2.80 -12.87
N ARG A 137 1.20 -1.95 -13.48
CA ARG A 137 1.46 -0.49 -13.54
C ARG A 137 1.42 0.17 -12.18
N ARG A 138 0.51 -0.27 -11.28
CA ARG A 138 0.43 0.21 -9.91
C ARG A 138 1.69 -0.15 -9.13
N ILE A 139 2.07 -1.42 -9.16
CA ILE A 139 3.28 -1.93 -8.49
C ILE A 139 4.50 -1.14 -8.93
N GLY A 140 4.73 -1.02 -10.25
CA GLY A 140 5.88 -0.28 -10.77
C GLY A 140 5.92 1.17 -10.31
N ARG A 141 4.79 1.87 -10.30
CA ARG A 141 4.70 3.25 -9.81
C ARG A 141 4.97 3.35 -8.30
N ASN A 142 4.39 2.45 -7.51
CA ASN A 142 4.59 2.45 -6.07
C ASN A 142 6.04 2.13 -5.72
N GLU A 143 6.66 1.15 -6.34
CA GLU A 143 8.06 0.77 -6.10
C GLU A 143 9.03 1.90 -6.43
N LEU A 144 8.83 2.61 -7.55
CA LEU A 144 9.60 3.82 -7.86
C LEU A 144 9.43 4.91 -6.80
N SER A 145 8.23 5.12 -6.29
CA SER A 145 7.97 6.08 -5.22
C SER A 145 8.65 5.67 -3.92
N VAL A 146 8.67 4.39 -3.57
CA VAL A 146 9.35 3.86 -2.37
C VAL A 146 10.85 4.12 -2.43
N ILE A 147 11.48 3.97 -3.59
CA ILE A 147 12.92 4.28 -3.75
C ILE A 147 13.18 5.76 -3.42
N GLN A 148 12.32 6.67 -3.92
CA GLN A 148 12.43 8.11 -3.61
C GLN A 148 12.23 8.40 -2.12
N VAL A 149 11.25 7.75 -1.49
CA VAL A 149 11.00 7.87 -0.04
C VAL A 149 12.20 7.34 0.77
N ALA A 150 12.81 6.23 0.35
CA ALA A 150 14.00 5.68 1.00
C ALA A 150 15.18 6.64 0.93
N GLN A 151 15.40 7.32 -0.20
CA GLN A 151 16.44 8.34 -0.35
C GLN A 151 16.14 9.58 0.50
N ALA A 152 14.89 10.09 0.47
CA ALA A 152 14.46 11.21 1.30
C ALA A 152 14.63 10.91 2.81
N TYR A 153 14.37 9.67 3.23
CA TYR A 153 14.63 9.23 4.60
C TYR A 153 16.13 9.34 4.98
N VAL A 154 17.03 8.93 4.08
CA VAL A 154 18.48 9.04 4.32
C VAL A 154 18.89 10.49 4.49
N ASP A 155 18.43 11.38 3.63
CA ASP A 155 18.74 12.80 3.71
C ASP A 155 18.15 13.46 4.96
N ALA A 156 16.92 13.11 5.31
CA ALA A 156 16.27 13.59 6.53
C ALA A 156 17.00 13.14 7.81
N GLN A 157 17.54 11.93 7.84
CA GLN A 157 18.33 11.45 8.97
C GLN A 157 19.66 12.22 9.11
N ARG A 158 20.33 12.51 8.00
CA ARG A 158 21.55 13.32 7.99
C ARG A 158 21.27 14.76 8.45
N GLU A 159 20.18 15.33 7.97
CA GLU A 159 19.75 16.67 8.37
C GLU A 159 19.39 16.72 9.86
N TYR A 160 18.61 15.75 10.36
CA TYR A 160 18.27 15.64 11.78
C TYR A 160 19.53 15.57 12.66
N PHE A 161 20.50 14.74 12.26
CA PHE A 161 21.79 14.61 12.96
C PHE A 161 22.52 15.96 13.06
N LEU A 162 22.57 16.72 11.96
CA LEU A 162 23.25 18.03 11.94
C LEU A 162 22.52 19.12 12.74
N ARG A 163 21.18 19.06 12.78
CA ARG A 163 20.36 20.04 13.51
C ARG A 163 20.39 19.83 15.02
N ASN A 164 20.68 18.67 15.48
CA ASN A 164 20.72 18.16 16.86
C ASN A 164 19.87 18.96 17.86
N PRO A 165 18.85 18.38 18.52
CA PRO A 165 18.05 19.11 19.51
C PRO A 165 18.94 19.84 20.51
N PRO A 166 18.70 21.12 20.82
CA PRO A 166 19.58 21.94 21.66
C PRO A 166 19.91 21.37 23.04
N GLN A 167 19.05 20.46 23.54
CA GLN A 167 19.21 19.77 24.83
C GLN A 167 20.18 18.58 24.75
N ASP A 168 20.52 18.11 23.55
CA ASP A 168 21.34 16.93 23.36
C ASP A 168 22.80 17.31 23.13
N LYS A 169 23.66 16.91 24.07
CA LYS A 169 25.12 17.09 23.95
C LYS A 169 25.79 16.10 23.00
N VAL A 170 25.05 15.08 22.53
CA VAL A 170 25.55 14.03 21.64
C VAL A 170 24.71 14.01 20.39
N LEU A 171 25.34 14.23 19.24
CA LEU A 171 24.71 14.10 17.94
C LEU A 171 24.16 12.68 17.75
N ALA A 172 22.90 12.55 17.35
CA ALA A 172 22.23 11.28 17.14
C ALA A 172 21.23 11.36 16.01
N TYR A 173 20.97 10.22 15.37
CA TYR A 173 19.92 10.05 14.38
C TYR A 173 18.55 9.85 15.04
N ALA A 174 17.48 10.20 14.34
CA ALA A 174 16.13 10.03 14.82
C ALA A 174 15.73 8.54 14.89
N GLN A 175 15.15 8.14 16.00
CA GLN A 175 14.63 6.78 16.19
C GLN A 175 13.15 6.64 15.83
N LYS A 176 12.49 7.74 15.45
CA LYS A 176 11.09 7.82 15.07
C LYS A 176 10.95 8.58 13.76
N VAL A 177 9.96 8.21 12.97
CA VAL A 177 9.56 8.98 11.80
C VAL A 177 8.80 10.23 12.24
N VAL A 178 7.77 10.06 13.07
CA VAL A 178 6.96 11.15 13.64
C VAL A 178 7.34 11.37 15.09
N SER A 179 7.57 12.62 15.47
CA SER A 179 7.87 13.00 16.85
C SER A 179 6.66 12.82 17.75
N ALA A 180 6.91 12.53 19.02
CA ALA A 180 5.88 12.60 20.04
C ALA A 180 5.38 14.05 20.21
N LYS A 181 4.14 14.22 20.64
CA LYS A 181 3.52 15.55 20.82
C LYS A 181 4.36 16.44 21.75
N GLY A 182 4.72 17.61 21.27
CA GLY A 182 5.47 18.61 22.05
C GLY A 182 6.97 18.39 22.13
N VAL A 183 7.53 17.36 21.49
CA VAL A 183 8.97 17.11 21.41
C VAL A 183 9.43 17.00 19.94
N ARG A 184 10.75 17.06 19.71
CA ARG A 184 11.35 16.96 18.37
C ARG A 184 12.29 15.75 18.31
N ASP A 185 11.72 14.55 18.62
CA ASP A 185 12.46 13.28 18.72
C ASP A 185 12.29 12.36 17.51
N GLY A 186 11.76 12.90 16.41
CA GLY A 186 11.55 12.22 15.13
C GLY A 186 11.86 13.11 13.94
N LEU A 187 11.80 12.56 12.75
CA LEU A 187 12.10 13.25 11.49
C LEU A 187 11.01 14.24 11.06
N TYR A 188 9.79 14.02 11.52
CA TYR A 188 8.68 14.95 11.31
C TYR A 188 8.15 15.49 12.65
N PHE A 189 7.98 16.79 12.73
CA PHE A 189 7.28 17.54 13.78
C PHE A 189 6.69 18.82 13.17
N PRO A 190 5.56 19.29 13.68
CA PRO A 190 4.99 20.56 13.25
C PRO A 190 5.95 21.71 13.54
N THR A 191 6.12 22.62 12.59
CA THR A 191 6.91 23.84 12.73
C THR A 191 5.99 25.06 12.73
N ARG A 192 6.43 26.17 13.33
CA ARG A 192 5.73 27.45 13.34
C ARG A 192 6.09 28.23 12.08
N ASP A 193 5.29 29.26 11.79
CA ASP A 193 5.63 30.20 10.70
C ASP A 193 7.00 30.83 10.94
N GLY A 194 7.86 30.80 9.92
CA GLY A 194 9.23 31.30 10.00
C GLY A 194 10.27 30.33 10.57
N GLU A 195 9.86 29.17 11.10
CA GLU A 195 10.80 28.10 11.46
C GLU A 195 11.16 27.25 10.22
N PRO A 196 12.41 26.77 10.09
CA PRO A 196 12.75 25.79 9.07
C PRO A 196 11.86 24.55 9.19
N PRO A 197 11.38 23.96 8.09
CA PRO A 197 10.59 22.75 8.14
C PRO A 197 11.34 21.61 8.82
N SER A 198 10.60 20.64 9.40
CA SER A 198 11.23 19.44 9.93
C SER A 198 11.87 18.61 8.80
N PRO A 199 12.86 17.75 9.07
CA PRO A 199 13.61 17.04 8.04
C PRO A 199 12.75 16.26 7.02
N LEU A 200 11.62 15.73 7.43
CA LEU A 200 10.61 15.13 6.52
C LEU A 200 9.40 16.04 6.27
N GLY A 201 9.51 17.33 6.60
CA GLY A 201 8.38 18.27 6.49
C GLY A 201 7.78 18.35 5.09
N GLU A 202 8.60 18.45 4.06
CA GLU A 202 8.13 18.47 2.66
C GLU A 202 7.47 17.18 2.23
N LEU A 203 8.02 16.01 2.63
CA LEU A 203 7.43 14.71 2.33
C LEU A 203 6.05 14.57 3.00
N PHE A 204 5.94 14.99 4.25
CA PHE A 204 4.68 14.97 5.00
C PHE A 204 3.66 15.98 4.44
N ALA A 205 4.09 17.17 4.02
CA ALA A 205 3.20 18.11 3.35
C ALA A 205 2.66 17.56 2.02
N LYS A 206 3.49 16.91 1.22
CA LYS A 206 3.06 16.20 0.00
C LYS A 206 2.11 15.04 0.33
N ALA A 207 2.39 14.28 1.39
CA ALA A 207 1.51 13.21 1.84
C ALA A 207 0.14 13.75 2.29
N GLN A 208 0.10 14.81 3.06
CA GLN A 208 -1.15 15.46 3.48
C GLN A 208 -1.94 16.02 2.30
N ALA A 209 -1.27 16.66 1.34
CA ALA A 209 -1.91 17.13 0.11
C ALA A 209 -2.50 15.98 -0.73
N ALA A 210 -1.91 14.79 -0.66
CA ALA A 210 -2.43 13.57 -1.26
C ALA A 210 -3.53 12.87 -0.42
N GLY A 211 -3.90 13.45 0.73
CA GLY A 211 -4.98 12.96 1.59
C GLY A 211 -4.57 11.92 2.62
N TYR A 212 -3.26 11.76 2.88
CA TYR A 212 -2.76 10.97 4.01
C TYR A 212 -2.83 11.80 5.29
N ASP A 213 -3.24 11.16 6.39
CA ASP A 213 -3.18 11.75 7.74
C ASP A 213 -2.11 11.02 8.57
N PRO A 214 -0.87 11.50 8.55
CA PRO A 214 0.23 10.83 9.24
C PRO A 214 0.17 10.90 10.77
N GLY A 215 -0.74 11.66 11.34
CA GLY A 215 -0.89 11.86 12.79
C GLY A 215 -2.17 11.30 13.39
N GLY A 216 -3.09 10.80 12.57
CA GLY A 216 -4.48 10.52 12.99
C GLY A 216 -4.77 9.10 13.49
N SER A 217 -3.81 8.17 13.46
CA SER A 217 -4.06 6.77 13.81
C SER A 217 -2.89 6.11 14.54
N ASP A 218 -3.21 5.33 15.57
CA ASP A 218 -2.25 4.43 16.24
C ASP A 218 -1.83 3.24 15.35
N LYS A 219 -2.52 3.02 14.23
CA LYS A 219 -2.20 1.95 13.28
C LYS A 219 -1.30 2.50 12.17
N PRO A 220 -0.31 1.71 11.71
CA PRO A 220 0.48 2.08 10.55
C PRO A 220 -0.41 2.36 9.34
N ILE A 221 -0.25 3.53 8.74
CA ILE A 221 -0.92 3.91 7.49
C ILE A 221 0.07 3.67 6.35
N PRO A 222 -0.31 2.95 5.28
CA PRO A 222 0.58 2.80 4.14
C PRO A 222 0.75 4.14 3.41
N TYR A 223 1.94 4.36 2.86
CA TYR A 223 2.25 5.49 2.00
C TYR A 223 2.80 4.98 0.67
N PHE A 224 2.19 5.35 -0.44
CA PHE A 224 2.39 4.73 -1.76
C PHE A 224 2.26 3.20 -1.73
N GLY A 225 1.26 2.70 -1.00
CA GLY A 225 0.99 1.28 -0.87
C GLY A 225 2.01 0.48 -0.05
N TYR A 226 2.88 1.15 0.72
CA TYR A 226 3.96 0.55 1.51
C TYR A 226 3.93 0.98 2.96
N TYR A 227 4.31 0.06 3.86
CA TYR A 227 4.65 0.36 5.25
C TYR A 227 6.14 0.59 5.40
N TYR A 228 6.51 1.51 6.31
CA TYR A 228 7.90 1.91 6.57
C TYR A 228 8.23 1.71 8.04
N ARG A 229 9.43 1.17 8.33
CA ARG A 229 9.89 0.98 9.70
C ARG A 229 11.40 1.17 9.83
N ILE A 230 11.80 1.93 10.85
CA ILE A 230 13.21 2.15 11.17
C ILE A 230 13.82 0.88 11.76
N LEU A 231 14.97 0.48 11.25
CA LEU A 231 15.80 -0.60 11.78
C LEU A 231 16.93 0.00 12.62
N LYS A 232 17.23 -0.63 13.75
CA LYS A 232 18.16 -0.10 14.76
C LYS A 232 19.49 -0.85 14.84
N ALA A 233 19.79 -1.71 13.88
CA ALA A 233 21.00 -2.50 13.81
C ALA A 233 21.30 -2.92 12.38
N GLN A 234 22.51 -3.40 12.13
CA GLN A 234 22.85 -4.13 10.92
C GLN A 234 23.39 -5.53 11.22
N GLY A 235 23.34 -6.39 10.22
CA GLY A 235 23.82 -7.78 10.28
C GLY A 235 25.22 -7.96 9.68
N ALA A 236 25.68 -9.20 9.64
CA ALA A 236 27.03 -9.54 9.22
C ALA A 236 27.29 -9.31 7.73
N ASP A 237 26.25 -9.39 6.88
CA ASP A 237 26.37 -9.21 5.43
C ASP A 237 26.35 -7.72 5.03
N ALA A 238 26.06 -6.82 5.96
CA ALA A 238 26.16 -5.40 5.75
C ALA A 238 27.62 -4.94 5.78
N LYS A 239 27.96 -3.91 5.01
CA LYS A 239 29.27 -3.29 5.05
C LYS A 239 29.62 -2.83 6.47
N GLY A 240 30.78 -3.22 6.97
CA GLY A 240 31.21 -2.96 8.35
C GLY A 240 30.79 -4.03 9.37
N GLY A 241 30.09 -5.08 8.94
CA GLY A 241 29.70 -6.21 9.79
C GLY A 241 28.52 -5.91 10.73
N ALA A 242 28.28 -6.81 11.66
CA ALA A 242 27.13 -6.73 12.56
C ALA A 242 27.37 -5.78 13.75
N TYR A 243 26.50 -4.79 13.94
CA TYR A 243 26.49 -3.95 15.15
C TYR A 243 25.12 -3.27 15.35
N ASN A 244 24.90 -2.77 16.56
CA ASN A 244 23.73 -1.99 16.90
C ASN A 244 23.96 -0.50 16.61
N TYR A 245 22.99 0.14 16.00
CA TYR A 245 23.01 1.58 15.77
C TYR A 245 22.74 2.39 17.04
N VAL A 246 22.05 1.78 18.01
CA VAL A 246 21.68 2.42 19.27
C VAL A 246 22.69 2.03 20.36
N ALA A 247 23.32 3.05 20.96
CA ALA A 247 24.19 2.93 22.12
C ALA A 247 23.72 3.93 23.19
N ARG A 248 23.58 3.45 24.43
CA ARG A 248 23.11 4.23 25.59
C ARG A 248 21.80 5.02 25.29
N GLY A 249 20.86 4.38 24.59
CA GLY A 249 19.57 4.96 24.23
C GLY A 249 19.59 5.94 23.04
N LYS A 250 20.76 6.27 22.48
CA LYS A 250 20.90 7.18 21.34
C LYS A 250 21.34 6.43 20.09
N MET A 251 20.76 6.76 18.93
CA MET A 251 21.10 6.16 17.67
C MET A 251 22.28 6.89 17.03
N ILE A 252 23.50 6.47 17.36
CA ILE A 252 24.75 7.13 16.99
C ILE A 252 25.61 6.31 16.01
N GLY A 253 25.37 5.01 15.89
CA GLY A 253 26.16 4.13 15.04
C GLY A 253 25.70 4.09 13.58
N GLY A 254 24.58 4.71 13.26
CA GLY A 254 23.96 4.69 11.94
C GLY A 254 22.45 4.60 12.04
N PHE A 255 21.79 4.34 10.90
CA PHE A 255 20.36 4.17 10.81
C PHE A 255 20.03 3.26 9.62
N ALA A 256 18.83 2.66 9.62
CA ALA A 256 18.32 1.98 8.45
C ALA A 256 16.78 2.00 8.43
N LEU A 257 16.23 1.71 7.25
CA LEU A 257 14.79 1.63 6.99
C LEU A 257 14.48 0.33 6.26
N VAL A 258 13.35 -0.26 6.56
CA VAL A 258 12.68 -1.27 5.73
C VAL A 258 11.36 -0.71 5.23
N ALA A 259 11.08 -0.88 3.93
CA ALA A 259 9.80 -0.61 3.31
C ALA A 259 9.27 -1.90 2.67
N TYR A 260 8.00 -2.24 2.95
CA TYR A 260 7.38 -3.47 2.46
C TYR A 260 5.93 -3.23 2.05
N PRO A 261 5.40 -3.92 1.02
CA PRO A 261 4.07 -3.68 0.50
C PRO A 261 2.98 -3.94 1.54
N ALA A 262 1.98 -3.07 1.57
CA ALA A 262 0.79 -3.24 2.41
C ALA A 262 -0.05 -4.44 1.95
N ALA A 263 -0.07 -4.71 0.64
CA ALA A 263 -0.73 -5.87 0.03
C ALA A 263 0.22 -6.47 -1.02
N TYR A 264 0.92 -7.56 -0.67
CA TYR A 264 1.80 -8.28 -1.57
C TYR A 264 1.07 -8.72 -2.84
N GLY A 265 1.68 -8.47 -4.01
CA GLY A 265 1.10 -8.79 -5.32
C GLY A 265 0.00 -7.82 -5.79
N ASN A 266 -0.34 -6.80 -4.99
CA ASN A 266 -1.31 -5.77 -5.36
C ASN A 266 -0.75 -4.35 -5.21
N SER A 267 -0.19 -3.99 -4.06
CA SER A 267 0.45 -2.68 -3.86
C SER A 267 1.94 -2.68 -4.16
N GLY A 268 2.59 -3.84 -4.15
CA GLY A 268 3.99 -4.05 -4.43
C GLY A 268 4.38 -5.53 -4.35
N ILE A 269 5.55 -5.86 -4.87
CA ILE A 269 6.19 -7.18 -4.77
C ILE A 269 7.47 -7.06 -3.95
N ALA A 270 8.33 -6.11 -4.30
CA ALA A 270 9.63 -5.96 -3.66
C ALA A 270 9.53 -5.38 -2.24
N THR A 271 10.36 -5.88 -1.35
CA THR A 271 10.71 -5.25 -0.08
C THR A 271 12.01 -4.49 -0.28
N PHE A 272 12.09 -3.28 0.25
CA PHE A 272 13.26 -2.41 0.14
C PHE A 272 13.90 -2.20 1.50
N ILE A 273 15.23 -2.18 1.54
CA ILE A 273 16.01 -1.77 2.70
C ILE A 273 17.06 -0.75 2.29
N VAL A 274 17.33 0.21 3.17
CA VAL A 274 18.37 1.23 3.01
C VAL A 274 19.00 1.53 4.36
N ASN A 275 20.29 1.86 4.37
CA ASN A 275 20.98 2.31 5.58
C ASN A 275 21.68 3.67 5.34
N HIS A 276 22.48 4.09 6.29
CA HIS A 276 23.24 5.34 6.27
C HIS A 276 24.23 5.49 5.10
N ASP A 277 24.61 4.38 4.43
CA ASP A 277 25.39 4.44 3.17
C ASP A 277 24.57 4.99 2.00
N GLY A 278 23.22 5.01 2.10
CA GLY A 278 22.32 5.53 1.06
C GLY A 278 22.09 4.58 -0.12
N VAL A 279 22.58 3.34 -0.02
CA VAL A 279 22.36 2.32 -1.04
C VAL A 279 21.05 1.59 -0.76
N VAL A 280 20.14 1.62 -1.72
CA VAL A 280 18.86 0.90 -1.65
C VAL A 280 19.03 -0.51 -2.17
N TYR A 281 18.52 -1.48 -1.45
CA TYR A 281 18.45 -2.88 -1.84
C TYR A 281 17.00 -3.32 -1.91
N GLN A 282 16.70 -4.22 -2.85
CA GLN A 282 15.38 -4.83 -3.00
C GLN A 282 15.43 -6.34 -2.99
N LYS A 283 14.34 -6.96 -2.52
CA LYS A 283 14.14 -8.41 -2.55
C LYS A 283 12.66 -8.74 -2.54
N ASP A 284 12.25 -9.71 -3.35
CA ASP A 284 10.95 -10.35 -3.23
C ASP A 284 10.99 -11.36 -2.07
N LEU A 285 10.22 -11.10 -1.01
CA LEU A 285 10.09 -11.98 0.15
C LEU A 285 8.90 -12.95 0.02
N GLY A 286 8.18 -12.91 -1.11
CA GLY A 286 7.04 -13.76 -1.41
C GLY A 286 5.77 -13.40 -0.63
N PRO A 287 4.73 -14.26 -0.69
CA PRO A 287 3.42 -13.99 -0.08
C PRO A 287 3.45 -13.75 1.44
N GLN A 288 4.53 -14.18 2.12
CA GLN A 288 4.73 -13.97 3.55
C GLN A 288 5.43 -12.65 3.90
N THR A 289 5.59 -11.74 2.94
CA THR A 289 6.33 -10.47 3.06
C THR A 289 5.98 -9.71 4.34
N ALA A 290 4.70 -9.52 4.65
CA ALA A 290 4.28 -8.76 5.82
C ALA A 290 4.83 -9.38 7.14
N SER A 291 4.75 -10.71 7.29
CA SER A 291 5.22 -11.40 8.50
C SER A 291 6.74 -11.45 8.60
N VAL A 292 7.43 -11.58 7.47
CA VAL A 292 8.90 -11.58 7.40
C VAL A 292 9.44 -10.19 7.71
N ALA A 293 8.91 -9.16 7.06
CA ALA A 293 9.31 -7.78 7.26
C ALA A 293 9.01 -7.29 8.68
N ALA A 294 7.87 -7.68 9.29
CA ALA A 294 7.54 -7.34 10.66
C ALA A 294 8.58 -7.87 11.68
N LYS A 295 9.21 -9.00 11.40
CA LYS A 295 10.25 -9.63 12.24
C LYS A 295 11.65 -9.11 11.95
N MET A 296 11.86 -8.35 10.87
CA MET A 296 13.16 -7.84 10.48
C MET A 296 13.62 -6.76 11.45
N THR A 297 14.69 -7.00 12.20
CA THR A 297 15.24 -6.06 13.20
C THR A 297 16.54 -5.40 12.74
N ARG A 298 17.16 -5.91 11.67
CA ARG A 298 18.47 -5.51 11.18
C ARG A 298 18.48 -5.26 9.69
N PHE A 299 19.24 -4.30 9.25
CA PHE A 299 19.64 -4.14 7.86
C PHE A 299 20.71 -5.19 7.55
N ASN A 300 20.39 -6.14 6.68
CA ASN A 300 21.32 -7.24 6.36
C ASN A 300 21.15 -7.68 4.90
N PRO A 301 21.71 -6.95 3.91
CA PRO A 301 21.63 -7.30 2.52
C PRO A 301 22.62 -8.41 2.16
N ASP A 302 22.20 -9.67 2.35
CA ASP A 302 22.94 -10.83 1.85
C ASP A 302 22.93 -10.91 0.31
N SER A 303 23.57 -11.93 -0.27
CA SER A 303 23.67 -12.10 -1.73
C SER A 303 22.34 -12.26 -2.47
N THR A 304 21.23 -12.46 -1.76
CA THR A 304 19.88 -12.56 -2.33
C THR A 304 19.19 -11.20 -2.51
N TRP A 305 19.74 -10.13 -1.93
CA TRP A 305 19.28 -8.78 -2.13
C TRP A 305 19.92 -8.14 -3.35
N LYS A 306 19.13 -7.54 -4.20
CA LYS A 306 19.61 -6.82 -5.39
C LYS A 306 19.78 -5.35 -5.04
N ARG A 307 20.97 -4.79 -5.31
CA ARG A 307 21.23 -3.35 -5.26
C ARG A 307 20.52 -2.65 -6.42
N ILE A 308 19.96 -1.47 -6.16
CA ILE A 308 19.31 -0.60 -7.15
C ILE A 308 20.20 0.63 -7.42
#